data_9c3599c8e658b8cc2f6f4b79a55822c8
#
_entry.id   9c3599c8e658b8cc2f6f4b79a55822c8
#
_cell.length_a   1.000
_cell.length_b   1.000
_cell.length_c   1.000
_cell.angle_alpha   90.00
_cell.angle_beta   90.00
_cell.angle_gamma   90.00
#
_symmetry.space_group_name_H-M   'P 1'
#
loop_
_entity.id
_entity.type
_entity.pdbx_description
1 polymer ?
#
loop_
_entity_poly.entity_id
_entity_poly.type
_entity_poly.pdbx_seq_one_letter_code
_entity_poly.pdbx_strand_id
1 'polypeptide(L)'
;MTAARGRASTTGSDSHQRILAVVRRIPRGRVATYGQVAVLAGLPRQARLVGYALHALHSDSAVPWHRVINAQGRVSPRAGQSAADTTQRIRLAAEGVRFDASGRTSLKRYGWRATARRSP
;
A
#
# COMPACT_ATOMS: atom_id res chain seq x y z
N MET A 1 -1.01 -34.50 2.59
CA MET A 1 -1.14 -33.98 2.33
C MET A 1 -0.89 -33.12 2.47
N THR A 2 -0.58 -33.07 2.72
CA THR A 2 -0.41 -32.31 2.76
C THR A 2 0.01 -31.46 2.80
N ALA A 3 0.30 -31.48 2.95
CA ALA A 3 0.65 -30.72 2.93
C ALA A 3 1.03 -29.85 2.88
N ALA A 4 1.21 -29.99 2.89
CA ALA A 4 1.45 -29.27 2.71
C ALA A 4 1.47 -28.32 2.77
N ARG A 5 1.37 -28.56 2.76
CA ARG A 5 1.16 -27.68 2.73
C ARG A 5 1.64 -26.81 3.01
N GLY A 6 2.07 -26.82 3.30
CA GLY A 6 2.51 -26.14 3.51
C GLY A 6 2.74 -25.24 3.75
N ARG A 7 2.71 -25.32 3.63
CA ARG A 7 2.76 -24.53 3.74
C ARG A 7 3.00 -23.68 3.99
N ALA A 8 3.27 -23.76 4.07
CA ALA A 8 3.44 -23.14 4.19
C ALA A 8 3.60 -22.19 4.57
N SER A 9 4.01 -22.62 4.95
CA SER A 9 4.03 -21.86 5.43
C SER A 9 3.96 -20.81 5.12
N THR A 10 4.19 -20.91 4.86
CA THR A 10 3.81 -19.94 4.26
C THR A 10 2.66 -19.20 4.77
N THR A 11 2.30 -19.37 5.82
CA THR A 11 1.22 -18.74 6.42
C THR A 11 1.29 -17.25 6.37
N GLY A 12 2.37 -16.66 6.74
CA GLY A 12 2.53 -15.25 6.62
C GLY A 12 2.47 -14.83 5.20
N SER A 13 2.85 -15.71 4.31
CA SER A 13 2.78 -15.46 2.91
C SER A 13 1.39 -15.30 2.40
N ASP A 14 0.41 -15.98 2.93
CA ASP A 14 -0.97 -15.84 2.50
C ASP A 14 -1.47 -14.42 2.77
N SER A 15 -1.24 -13.89 3.94
CA SER A 15 -1.65 -12.53 4.28
C SER A 15 -0.89 -11.52 3.41
N HIS A 16 0.39 -11.72 3.23
CA HIS A 16 1.18 -10.83 2.38
C HIS A 16 0.69 -10.88 0.93
N GLN A 17 0.36 -12.05 0.41
CA GLN A 17 -0.16 -12.18 -0.95
C GLN A 17 -1.47 -11.43 -1.11
N ARG A 18 -2.33 -11.51 -0.13
CA ARG A 18 -3.61 -10.81 -0.16
C ARG A 18 -3.41 -9.30 -0.15
N ILE A 19 -2.47 -8.84 0.67
CA ILE A 19 -2.13 -7.43 0.75
C ILE A 19 -1.58 -6.95 -0.60
N LEU A 20 -0.63 -7.68 -1.15
CA LEU A 20 -0.01 -7.26 -2.41
C LEU A 20 -1.01 -7.28 -3.57
N ALA A 21 -1.96 -8.24 -3.55
CA ALA A 21 -3.00 -8.27 -4.56
C ALA A 21 -3.87 -7.02 -4.51
N VAL A 22 -4.17 -6.54 -3.32
CA VAL A 22 -4.94 -5.29 -3.17
C VAL A 22 -4.12 -4.11 -3.68
N VAL A 23 -2.85 -4.04 -3.28
CA VAL A 23 -2.00 -2.90 -3.66
C VAL A 23 -1.86 -2.82 -5.18
N ARG A 24 -1.77 -3.97 -5.85
CA ARG A 24 -1.67 -3.99 -7.31
C ARG A 24 -2.89 -3.38 -8.00
N ARG A 25 -4.01 -3.33 -7.32
CA ARG A 25 -5.25 -2.77 -7.87
C ARG A 25 -5.33 -1.25 -7.77
N ILE A 26 -4.48 -0.63 -6.95
CA ILE A 26 -4.53 0.82 -6.79
C ILE A 26 -4.13 1.48 -8.10
N PRO A 27 -5.02 2.27 -8.72
CA PRO A 27 -4.70 2.81 -10.03
C PRO A 27 -3.67 3.94 -9.95
N ARG A 28 -3.05 4.18 -11.06
CA ARG A 28 -2.12 5.29 -11.21
C ARG A 28 -2.82 6.60 -10.86
N GLY A 29 -2.18 7.43 -10.10
CA GLY A 29 -2.74 8.73 -9.71
C GLY A 29 -3.67 8.67 -8.51
N ARG A 30 -3.76 7.51 -7.88
CA ARG A 30 -4.56 7.35 -6.68
C ARG A 30 -3.70 6.83 -5.53
N VAL A 31 -4.16 7.07 -4.31
CA VAL A 31 -3.47 6.59 -3.13
C VAL A 31 -4.45 5.85 -2.23
N ALA A 32 -3.96 4.91 -1.46
CA ALA A 32 -4.74 4.20 -0.45
C ALA A 32 -4.00 4.29 0.88
N THR A 33 -4.74 4.24 1.97
CA THR A 33 -4.10 4.20 3.27
C THR A 33 -3.79 2.77 3.65
N TYR A 34 -2.87 2.58 4.58
CA TYR A 34 -2.55 1.26 5.09
C TYR A 34 -3.81 0.56 5.64
N GLY A 35 -4.66 1.32 6.32
CA GLY A 35 -5.90 0.76 6.86
C GLY A 35 -6.86 0.33 5.77
N GLN A 36 -6.97 1.10 4.72
CA GLN A 36 -7.84 0.76 3.60
C GLN A 36 -7.37 -0.54 2.93
N VAL A 37 -6.08 -0.66 2.71
CA VAL A 37 -5.53 -1.88 2.11
C VAL A 37 -5.80 -3.08 3.00
N ALA A 38 -5.63 -2.92 4.32
CA ALA A 38 -5.89 -4.00 5.25
C ALA A 38 -7.34 -4.47 5.17
N VAL A 39 -8.27 -3.55 5.17
CA VAL A 39 -9.69 -3.89 5.08
C VAL A 39 -9.99 -4.63 3.78
N LEU A 40 -9.48 -4.14 2.67
CA LEU A 40 -9.74 -4.77 1.37
C LEU A 40 -9.08 -6.13 1.25
N ALA A 41 -8.01 -6.36 1.97
CA ALA A 41 -7.33 -7.65 1.99
C ALA A 41 -8.00 -8.64 2.94
N GLY A 42 -9.07 -8.23 3.61
CA GLY A 42 -9.74 -9.08 4.57
C GLY A 42 -9.01 -9.18 5.90
N LEU A 43 -8.19 -8.16 6.21
CA LEU A 43 -7.38 -8.14 7.42
C LEU A 43 -7.63 -6.83 8.18
N PRO A 44 -8.89 -6.55 8.56
CA PRO A 44 -9.20 -5.28 9.21
C PRO A 44 -8.35 -5.10 10.48
N ARG A 45 -7.98 -3.87 10.76
CA ARG A 45 -7.14 -3.51 11.89
C ARG A 45 -5.69 -3.98 11.79
N GLN A 46 -5.29 -4.47 10.63
CA GLN A 46 -3.92 -4.94 10.46
C GLN A 46 -3.10 -4.05 9.53
N ALA A 47 -3.27 -2.76 9.69
CA ALA A 47 -2.52 -1.79 8.89
C ALA A 47 -1.01 -1.99 9.03
N ARG A 48 -0.55 -2.38 10.22
CA ARG A 48 0.87 -2.62 10.45
C ARG A 48 1.39 -3.77 9.58
N LEU A 49 0.56 -4.80 9.40
CA LEU A 49 0.94 -5.93 8.56
C LEU A 49 1.11 -5.50 7.11
N VAL A 50 0.27 -4.56 6.66
CA VAL A 50 0.42 -3.98 5.33
C VAL A 50 1.80 -3.34 5.21
N GLY A 51 2.20 -2.58 6.22
CA GLY A 51 3.52 -1.95 6.23
C GLY A 51 4.63 -2.98 6.12
N TYR A 52 4.52 -4.07 6.86
CA TYR A 52 5.53 -5.14 6.82
C TYR A 52 5.61 -5.78 5.43
N ALA A 53 4.46 -6.04 4.82
CA ALA A 53 4.43 -6.64 3.49
C ALA A 53 5.10 -5.75 2.45
N LEU A 54 4.81 -4.45 2.52
CA LEU A 54 5.39 -3.51 1.57
C LEU A 54 6.88 -3.30 1.82
N HIS A 55 7.27 -3.31 3.09
CA HIS A 55 8.65 -3.13 3.47
C HIS A 55 9.54 -4.28 2.99
N ALA A 56 8.96 -5.45 2.84
CA ALA A 56 9.69 -6.62 2.37
C ALA A 56 9.92 -6.62 0.86
N LEU A 57 9.29 -5.73 0.12
CA LEU A 57 9.46 -5.65 -1.33
C LEU A 57 10.79 -5.03 -1.69
N HIS A 58 11.36 -5.48 -2.78
CA HIS A 58 12.52 -4.81 -3.34
C HIS A 58 12.09 -3.48 -3.95
N SER A 59 13.00 -2.52 -3.98
CA SER A 59 12.68 -1.20 -4.50
C SER A 59 12.29 -1.21 -5.97
N ASP A 60 12.70 -2.22 -6.71
CA ASP A 60 12.37 -2.33 -8.13
C ASP A 60 11.15 -3.22 -8.37
N SER A 61 10.43 -3.57 -7.33
CA SER A 61 9.23 -4.37 -7.48
C SER A 61 8.20 -3.66 -8.35
N ALA A 62 7.48 -4.43 -9.15
CA ALA A 62 6.40 -3.90 -9.96
C ALA A 62 5.16 -3.56 -9.16
N VAL A 63 5.09 -3.99 -7.91
CA VAL A 63 3.96 -3.65 -7.03
C VAL A 63 4.00 -2.16 -6.74
N PRO A 64 2.91 -1.42 -6.94
CA PRO A 64 2.93 0.03 -6.75
C PRO A 64 2.85 0.42 -5.27
N TRP A 65 3.86 0.03 -4.52
CA TRP A 65 3.95 0.29 -3.08
C TRP A 65 3.87 1.79 -2.77
N HIS A 66 4.34 2.61 -3.68
CA HIS A 66 4.36 4.06 -3.50
C HIS A 66 2.97 4.66 -3.41
N ARG A 67 1.93 3.92 -3.80
CA ARG A 67 0.54 4.39 -3.74
C ARG A 67 -0.12 4.14 -2.40
N VAL A 68 0.63 3.61 -1.41
CA VAL A 68 0.10 3.40 -0.06
C VAL A 68 0.72 4.42 0.88
N ILE A 69 -0.12 5.19 1.55
CA ILE A 69 0.32 6.28 2.42
C ILE A 69 -0.40 6.18 3.77
N ASN A 70 -0.02 7.01 4.70
CA ASN A 70 -0.66 6.95 6.02
C ASN A 70 -1.99 7.70 6.04
N ALA A 71 -2.71 7.55 7.13
CA ALA A 71 -4.06 8.13 7.24
C ALA A 71 -4.05 9.65 7.27
N GLN A 72 -2.91 10.27 7.51
CA GLN A 72 -2.78 11.71 7.49
C GLN A 72 -2.47 12.26 6.10
N GLY A 73 -2.37 11.41 5.09
CA GLY A 73 -2.07 11.85 3.75
C GLY A 73 -0.61 12.08 3.49
N ARG A 74 0.25 11.49 4.30
CA ARG A 74 1.71 11.65 4.14
C ARG A 74 2.32 10.33 3.75
N VAL A 75 3.44 10.40 3.04
CA VAL A 75 4.24 9.20 2.85
C VAL A 75 4.73 8.79 4.22
N SER A 76 4.81 7.49 4.46
CA SER A 76 5.15 7.01 5.79
C SER A 76 6.63 7.17 6.05
N PRO A 77 7.01 8.05 6.94
CA PRO A 77 8.41 8.17 7.26
C PRO A 77 8.84 6.95 8.08
N ARG A 78 10.02 6.51 7.82
CA ARG A 78 10.61 5.50 8.66
C ARG A 78 11.90 6.08 9.17
N ALA A 79 12.28 5.71 10.33
CA ALA A 79 13.50 6.20 10.91
C ALA A 79 14.65 5.97 9.92
N GLY A 80 15.34 6.99 9.53
CA GLY A 80 16.45 6.89 8.63
C GLY A 80 16.11 6.57 7.19
N GLN A 81 14.87 6.67 6.81
CA GLN A 81 14.42 6.28 5.49
C GLN A 81 14.10 7.43 4.56
N SER A 82 14.83 8.48 4.67
CA SER A 82 14.55 9.66 3.86
C SER A 82 14.66 9.40 2.36
N ALA A 83 15.54 8.48 1.94
CA ALA A 83 15.67 8.18 0.54
C ALA A 83 14.42 7.48 -0.02
N ALA A 84 13.87 6.53 0.73
CA ALA A 84 12.66 5.84 0.32
C ALA A 84 11.47 6.79 0.31
N ASP A 85 11.41 7.68 1.28
CA ASP A 85 10.40 8.71 1.39
C ASP A 85 10.44 9.61 0.16
N THR A 86 11.61 10.05 -0.22
CA THR A 86 11.79 10.90 -1.38
C THR A 86 11.38 10.18 -2.66
N THR A 87 11.77 8.92 -2.81
CA THR A 87 11.40 8.13 -3.98
C THR A 87 9.89 8.00 -4.09
N GLN A 88 9.24 7.74 -2.98
CA GLN A 88 7.80 7.58 -2.97
C GLN A 88 7.10 8.85 -3.44
N ARG A 89 7.54 10.01 -2.94
CA ARG A 89 6.95 11.28 -3.32
C ARG A 89 7.20 11.61 -4.79
N ILE A 90 8.38 11.31 -5.28
CA ILE A 90 8.71 11.55 -6.69
C ILE A 90 7.81 10.71 -7.58
N ARG A 91 7.64 9.45 -7.24
CA ARG A 91 6.77 8.56 -8.03
C ARG A 91 5.33 9.04 -8.04
N LEU A 92 4.82 9.47 -6.88
CA LEU A 92 3.46 9.97 -6.80
C LEU A 92 3.30 11.28 -7.57
N ALA A 93 4.28 12.15 -7.49
CA ALA A 93 4.25 13.40 -8.23
C ALA A 93 4.22 13.13 -9.73
N ALA A 94 4.95 12.14 -10.18
CA ALA A 94 4.96 11.75 -11.59
C ALA A 94 3.59 11.24 -12.04
N GLU A 95 2.77 10.77 -11.11
CA GLU A 95 1.41 10.32 -11.40
C GLU A 95 0.36 11.42 -11.23
N GLY A 96 0.78 12.62 -10.92
CA GLY A 96 -0.14 13.74 -10.75
C GLY A 96 -0.64 13.95 -9.34
N VAL A 97 -0.13 13.20 -8.37
CA VAL A 97 -0.53 13.38 -6.97
C VAL A 97 0.28 14.52 -6.37
N ARG A 98 -0.41 15.52 -5.90
CA ARG A 98 0.21 16.74 -5.39
C ARG A 98 0.26 16.75 -3.87
N PHE A 99 1.37 17.26 -3.36
CA PHE A 99 1.55 17.44 -1.92
C PHE A 99 1.62 18.91 -1.60
N ASP A 100 1.06 19.31 -0.47
CA ASP A 100 1.11 20.71 -0.06
C ASP A 100 2.43 21.02 0.65
N ALA A 101 2.57 22.25 1.11
CA ALA A 101 3.81 22.69 1.76
C ALA A 101 4.12 21.91 3.02
N SER A 102 3.12 21.32 3.66
CA SER A 102 3.34 20.51 4.86
C SER A 102 3.70 19.07 4.55
N GLY A 103 3.72 18.68 3.27
CA GLY A 103 4.04 17.31 2.89
C GLY A 103 2.84 16.38 2.91
N ARG A 104 1.65 16.93 2.85
CA ARG A 104 0.41 16.18 2.92
C ARG A 104 -0.33 16.24 1.59
N THR A 105 -0.91 15.13 1.19
CA THR A 105 -1.75 15.11 0.00
C THR A 105 -3.21 14.94 0.39
N SER A 106 -4.11 15.31 -0.49
CA SER A 106 -5.54 15.24 -0.22
C SER A 106 -6.07 13.84 -0.47
N LEU A 107 -6.46 13.16 0.59
CA LEU A 107 -7.11 11.86 0.47
C LEU A 107 -8.48 11.98 -0.15
N LYS A 108 -9.12 13.12 0.01
CA LYS A 108 -10.40 13.36 -0.61
C LYS A 108 -10.27 13.40 -2.14
N ARG A 109 -9.20 14.03 -2.61
CA ARG A 109 -8.99 14.20 -4.04
C ARG A 109 -8.36 12.98 -4.70
N TYR A 110 -7.37 12.39 -4.06
CA TYR A 110 -6.59 11.31 -4.66
C TYR A 110 -6.86 9.93 -4.07
N GLY A 111 -7.67 9.85 -3.05
CA GLY A 111 -7.96 8.57 -2.41
C GLY A 111 -8.63 7.60 -3.37
N TRP A 112 -8.14 6.37 -3.38
CA TRP A 112 -8.70 5.32 -4.20
C TRP A 112 -10.06 4.90 -3.68
N ARG A 113 -11.03 4.80 -4.57
CA ARG A 113 -12.37 4.36 -4.22
C ARG A 113 -12.59 2.97 -4.79
N ALA A 114 -12.19 1.99 -3.99
CA ALA A 114 -12.22 0.61 -4.42
C ALA A 114 -13.62 0.03 -4.48
N THR A 115 -14.61 0.76 -4.02
CA THR A 115 -15.97 0.27 -4.01
C THR A 115 -16.50 -0.01 -5.38
N ALA A 116 -15.85 0.49 -6.35
CA ALA A 116 -16.35 0.25 -7.67
C ALA A 116 -16.59 -1.22 -7.91
N ARG A 117 -16.55 -1.89 -7.19
CA ARG A 117 -16.86 -3.20 -7.39
C ARG A 117 -18.02 -3.65 -7.36
N ARG A 118 -18.36 -3.24 -7.22
CA ARG A 118 -19.33 -3.64 -7.15
C ARG A 118 -20.08 -3.85 -7.76
N SER A 119 -19.90 -3.96 -7.93
CA SER A 119 -20.60 -4.21 -8.51
C SER A 119 -21.28 -4.47 -8.78
N PRO A 120 -21.56 -4.73 -8.95
CA PRO A 120 -22.27 -5.17 -9.42
C PRO A 120 -22.81 -5.20 -9.89
#